data_a154b6c41fc477f917b4c6cf5851e05c
#
_entry.id   a154b6c41fc477f917b4c6cf5851e05c
#
_cell.length_a   1.000
_cell.length_b   1.000
_cell.length_c   1.000
_cell.angle_alpha   90.00
_cell.angle_beta   90.00
_cell.angle_gamma   90.00
#
_symmetry.space_group_name_H-M   'P 1'
#
loop_
_entity.id
_entity.type
_entity.pdbx_description
1 polymer ?
#
loop_
_entity_poly.entity_id
_entity_poly.type
_entity_poly.pdbx_seq_one_letter_code
_entity_poly.pdbx_strand_id
1 'polypeptide(L)'
;MKTRNLVISLALLGGLAVAGTAQAAGKIYVGAKGGIVQIDNSGFDDTFNVGVYGGYNMLGKDSQFAADLKGGTLAVEGEVTLSAAKGDAPVGEWDLTSFGVYAAYRHPLTDYFYLKGKLGLVRYDLDTTVASSNSGTETALAAGVGAGWKVGPGSLEAEITTYESDVLFVSVGFHMNF
;
A
#
# COMPACT_ATOMS: atom_id res chain seq x y z
N MET A 1 -23.92 -0.67 4.19
CA MET A 1 -23.29 -1.44 5.29
C MET A 1 -22.90 -2.89 4.96
N LYS A 2 -23.57 -3.61 4.05
CA LYS A 2 -23.26 -5.04 3.76
C LYS A 2 -22.04 -5.30 2.89
N THR A 3 -21.69 -4.40 1.99
CA THR A 3 -20.55 -4.55 1.07
C THR A 3 -19.18 -4.30 1.74
N ARG A 4 -19.10 -3.40 2.71
CA ARG A 4 -17.87 -3.06 3.45
C ARG A 4 -17.29 -4.26 4.22
N ASN A 5 -18.17 -5.02 4.90
CA ASN A 5 -17.75 -6.21 5.65
C ASN A 5 -17.28 -7.35 4.74
N LEU A 6 -17.78 -7.42 3.51
CA LEU A 6 -17.39 -8.45 2.54
C LEU A 6 -15.98 -8.21 1.98
N VAL A 7 -15.62 -6.97 1.70
CA VAL A 7 -14.29 -6.60 1.18
C VAL A 7 -13.21 -6.83 2.25
N ILE A 8 -13.47 -6.46 3.50
CA ILE A 8 -12.55 -6.67 4.62
C ILE A 8 -12.35 -8.18 4.88
N SER A 9 -13.43 -8.97 4.83
CA SER A 9 -13.35 -10.42 5.02
C SER A 9 -12.61 -11.12 3.87
N LEU A 10 -12.74 -10.64 2.65
CA LEU A 10 -12.07 -11.20 1.49
C LEU A 10 -10.56 -10.88 1.48
N ALA A 11 -10.19 -9.65 1.90
CA ALA A 11 -8.79 -9.24 2.00
C ALA A 11 -8.04 -9.98 3.12
N LEU A 12 -8.68 -10.20 4.27
CA LEU A 12 -8.12 -11.00 5.38
C LEU A 12 -8.00 -12.49 5.03
N LEU A 13 -8.99 -13.06 4.34
CA LEU A 13 -8.98 -14.46 3.90
C LEU A 13 -7.98 -14.70 2.76
N GLY A 14 -7.85 -13.75 1.83
CA GLY A 14 -6.86 -13.82 0.75
C GLY A 14 -5.42 -13.78 1.26
N GLY A 15 -5.13 -12.94 2.25
CA GLY A 15 -3.81 -12.83 2.87
C GLY A 15 -3.40 -14.09 3.65
N LEU A 16 -4.33 -14.73 4.34
CA LEU A 16 -4.08 -15.96 5.11
C LEU A 16 -3.95 -17.21 4.22
N ALA A 17 -4.68 -17.27 3.10
CA ALA A 17 -4.61 -18.41 2.19
C ALA A 17 -3.28 -18.49 1.42
N VAL A 18 -2.66 -17.35 1.11
CA VAL A 18 -1.36 -17.28 0.44
C VAL A 18 -0.22 -17.73 1.35
N ALA A 19 -0.32 -17.47 2.66
CA ALA A 19 0.70 -17.88 3.63
C ALA A 19 0.85 -19.41 3.78
N GLY A 20 -0.17 -20.20 3.41
CA GLY A 20 -0.17 -21.65 3.57
C GLY A 20 0.45 -22.47 2.42
N THR A 21 0.69 -21.85 1.26
CA THR A 21 1.17 -22.59 0.06
C THR A 21 2.48 -22.08 -0.54
N ALA A 22 3.05 -21.01 0.01
CA ALA A 22 4.20 -20.34 -0.58
C ALA A 22 5.53 -20.87 -0.05
N GLN A 23 5.93 -22.03 -0.53
CA GLN A 23 7.33 -22.49 -0.45
C GLN A 23 8.20 -21.97 -1.62
N ALA A 24 7.87 -20.82 -2.18
CA ALA A 24 8.72 -20.11 -3.14
C ALA A 24 9.68 -19.21 -2.35
N ALA A 25 10.78 -19.77 -1.88
CA ALA A 25 11.77 -19.12 -1.02
C ALA A 25 12.00 -17.64 -1.37
N GLY A 26 11.42 -16.72 -0.58
CA GLY A 26 11.64 -15.29 -0.67
C GLY A 26 10.97 -14.55 -1.85
N LYS A 27 10.09 -15.22 -2.61
CA LYS A 27 9.42 -14.60 -3.76
C LYS A 27 8.11 -13.90 -3.39
N ILE A 28 7.44 -14.34 -2.35
CA ILE A 28 6.18 -13.75 -1.88
C ILE A 28 6.45 -13.01 -0.57
N TYR A 29 5.82 -11.87 -0.44
CA TYR A 29 5.77 -11.16 0.84
C TYR A 29 4.36 -10.70 1.14
N VAL A 30 4.03 -10.63 2.43
CA VAL A 30 2.75 -10.13 2.93
C VAL A 30 3.03 -9.26 4.15
N GLY A 31 2.33 -8.14 4.25
CA GLY A 31 2.53 -7.18 5.32
C GLY A 31 1.29 -6.38 5.65
N ALA A 32 1.45 -5.59 6.69
CA ALA A 32 0.46 -4.61 7.13
C ALA A 32 1.14 -3.24 7.24
N LYS A 33 0.36 -2.18 7.06
CA LYS A 33 0.81 -0.81 7.20
C LYS A 33 -0.24 0.07 7.85
N GLY A 34 0.21 1.17 8.44
CA GLY A 34 -0.64 2.23 8.93
C GLY A 34 -0.01 3.58 8.68
N GLY A 35 -0.82 4.61 8.55
CA GLY A 35 -0.31 5.93 8.24
C GLY A 35 -1.40 6.98 8.11
N ILE A 36 -0.98 8.17 7.73
CA ILE A 36 -1.82 9.35 7.63
C ILE A 36 -2.11 9.61 6.16
N VAL A 37 -3.39 9.79 5.83
CA VAL A 37 -3.84 10.26 4.52
C VAL A 37 -4.19 11.74 4.63
N GLN A 38 -3.60 12.51 3.74
CA GLN A 38 -3.80 13.96 3.61
C GLN A 38 -4.43 14.25 2.25
N ILE A 39 -5.40 15.14 2.22
CA ILE A 39 -6.00 15.66 0.99
C ILE A 39 -5.63 17.13 0.87
N ASP A 40 -5.09 17.52 -0.29
CA ASP A 40 -4.73 18.92 -0.57
C ASP A 40 -6.00 19.73 -0.89
N ASN A 41 -6.90 19.82 0.09
CA ASN A 41 -8.11 20.62 0.03
C ASN A 41 -8.33 21.34 1.37
N SER A 42 -8.50 22.65 1.31
CA SER A 42 -8.67 23.47 2.51
C SER A 42 -9.91 23.06 3.32
N GLY A 43 -9.69 22.66 4.56
CA GLY A 43 -10.75 22.33 5.51
C GLY A 43 -10.99 20.82 5.70
N PHE A 44 -10.16 19.97 5.11
CA PHE A 44 -10.13 18.53 5.43
C PHE A 44 -9.01 18.27 6.43
N ASP A 45 -9.32 17.65 7.56
CA ASP A 45 -8.32 17.16 8.49
C ASP A 45 -7.80 15.78 8.04
N ASP A 46 -6.59 15.46 8.45
CA ASP A 46 -5.94 14.19 8.14
C ASP A 46 -6.75 13.00 8.67
N THR A 47 -6.74 11.87 7.95
CA THR A 47 -7.31 10.61 8.44
C THR A 47 -6.23 9.55 8.63
N PHE A 48 -6.44 8.66 9.60
CA PHE A 48 -5.54 7.55 9.85
C PHE A 48 -6.03 6.28 9.14
N ASN A 49 -5.23 5.79 8.19
CA ASN A 49 -5.52 4.58 7.45
C ASN A 49 -4.66 3.41 7.90
N VAL A 50 -5.27 2.24 7.91
CA VAL A 50 -4.60 0.95 8.08
C VAL A 50 -4.82 0.09 6.84
N GLY A 51 -3.88 -0.79 6.55
CA GLY A 51 -4.02 -1.65 5.38
C GLY A 51 -3.14 -2.89 5.42
N VAL A 52 -3.40 -3.74 4.45
CA VAL A 52 -2.58 -4.92 4.17
C VAL A 52 -2.05 -4.82 2.74
N TYR A 53 -0.87 -5.33 2.54
CA TYR A 53 -0.26 -5.40 1.22
C TYR A 53 0.50 -6.70 1.03
N GLY A 54 0.67 -7.08 -0.19
CA GLY A 54 1.46 -8.24 -0.53
C GLY A 54 1.97 -8.17 -1.95
N GLY A 55 3.03 -8.90 -2.23
CA GLY A 55 3.63 -8.86 -3.54
C GLY A 55 4.37 -10.12 -3.91
N TYR A 56 4.64 -10.21 -5.21
CA TYR A 56 5.42 -11.27 -5.81
C TYR A 56 6.65 -10.67 -6.49
N ASN A 57 7.84 -11.07 -6.04
CA ASN A 57 9.10 -10.68 -6.65
C ASN A 57 9.28 -11.41 -8.00
N MET A 58 9.02 -10.71 -9.10
CA MET A 58 9.11 -11.24 -10.46
C MET A 58 10.55 -11.46 -10.89
N LEU A 59 11.43 -10.54 -10.51
CA LEU A 59 12.84 -10.55 -10.83
C LEU A 59 13.63 -10.50 -9.52
N GLY A 60 14.21 -11.63 -9.16
CA GLY A 60 15.07 -11.78 -7.99
C GLY A 60 16.54 -11.58 -8.34
N LYS A 61 17.39 -11.64 -7.32
CA LYS A 61 18.85 -11.42 -7.41
C LYS A 61 19.58 -12.27 -8.45
N ASP A 62 19.00 -13.39 -8.87
CA ASP A 62 19.61 -14.36 -9.78
C ASP A 62 19.23 -14.12 -11.25
N SER A 63 18.43 -13.10 -11.55
CA SER A 63 18.09 -12.79 -12.94
C SER A 63 19.19 -11.90 -13.56
N GLN A 64 19.43 -12.08 -14.86
CA GLN A 64 20.39 -11.25 -15.61
C GLN A 64 20.00 -9.76 -15.54
N PHE A 65 18.71 -9.47 -15.49
CA PHE A 65 18.15 -8.13 -15.29
C PHE A 65 18.46 -7.55 -13.90
N ALA A 66 18.55 -8.40 -12.85
CA ALA A 66 18.95 -7.95 -11.51
C ALA A 66 20.43 -7.59 -11.45
N ALA A 67 21.29 -8.22 -12.25
CA ALA A 67 22.69 -7.82 -12.37
C ALA A 67 22.82 -6.42 -12.98
N ASP A 68 22.02 -6.11 -14.01
CA ASP A 68 21.95 -4.79 -14.62
C ASP A 68 21.39 -3.73 -13.65
N LEU A 69 20.48 -4.13 -12.76
CA LEU A 69 19.89 -3.29 -11.71
C LEU A 69 20.67 -3.33 -10.36
N LYS A 70 21.92 -3.76 -10.37
CA LYS A 70 22.80 -3.78 -9.18
C LYS A 70 22.19 -4.52 -7.98
N GLY A 71 21.52 -5.65 -8.22
CA GLY A 71 20.92 -6.49 -7.19
C GLY A 71 19.56 -6.00 -6.68
N GLY A 72 18.90 -5.09 -7.36
CA GLY A 72 17.54 -4.67 -7.07
C GLY A 72 16.52 -5.77 -7.35
N THR A 73 15.33 -5.66 -6.76
CA THR A 73 14.20 -6.56 -6.98
C THR A 73 13.01 -5.80 -7.55
N LEU A 74 12.34 -6.41 -8.53
CA LEU A 74 11.10 -5.90 -9.11
C LEU A 74 9.96 -6.83 -8.70
N ALA A 75 8.89 -6.26 -8.18
CA ALA A 75 7.70 -6.99 -7.73
C ALA A 75 6.42 -6.41 -8.32
N VAL A 76 5.39 -7.24 -8.42
CA VAL A 76 3.99 -6.79 -8.46
C VAL A 76 3.48 -6.78 -7.04
N GLU A 77 2.93 -5.65 -6.59
CA GLU A 77 2.41 -5.42 -5.24
C GLU A 77 0.93 -5.05 -5.31
N GLY A 78 0.10 -5.71 -4.51
CA GLY A 78 -1.30 -5.36 -4.27
C GLY A 78 -1.46 -4.80 -2.87
N GLU A 79 -2.32 -3.81 -2.72
CA GLU A 79 -2.55 -3.10 -1.47
C GLU A 79 -4.03 -2.80 -1.27
N VAL A 80 -4.52 -2.95 -0.04
CA VAL A 80 -5.86 -2.51 0.37
C VAL A 80 -5.70 -1.69 1.65
N THR A 81 -6.28 -0.49 1.67
CA THR A 81 -6.29 0.36 2.87
C THR A 81 -7.71 0.82 3.18
N LEU A 82 -7.95 1.15 4.44
CA LEU A 82 -9.20 1.71 4.93
C LEU A 82 -8.92 2.69 6.08
N SER A 83 -9.74 3.70 6.22
CA SER A 83 -9.68 4.63 7.35
C SER A 83 -10.08 3.90 8.63
N ALA A 84 -9.17 3.87 9.59
CA ALA A 84 -9.40 3.38 10.96
C ALA A 84 -10.00 4.47 11.85
N ALA A 85 -9.69 5.74 11.55
CA ALA A 85 -10.31 6.91 12.14
C ALA A 85 -10.78 7.82 11.00
N LYS A 86 -11.90 8.49 11.18
CA LYS A 86 -12.42 9.46 10.22
C LYS A 86 -11.72 10.80 10.40
N GLY A 87 -11.53 11.52 9.30
CA GLY A 87 -11.10 12.91 9.32
C GLY A 87 -12.29 13.86 9.38
N ASP A 88 -12.11 15.04 9.96
CA ASP A 88 -13.11 16.08 9.91
C ASP A 88 -13.07 16.79 8.55
N ALA A 89 -14.25 17.17 8.04
CA ALA A 89 -14.43 17.97 6.85
C ALA A 89 -15.23 19.23 7.20
N PRO A 90 -15.23 20.29 6.37
CA PRO A 90 -15.97 21.53 6.65
C PRO A 90 -17.45 21.31 6.97
N VAL A 91 -18.00 20.22 6.48
CA VAL A 91 -19.37 19.77 6.78
C VAL A 91 -19.35 18.25 6.96
N GLY A 92 -19.18 17.76 8.21
CA GLY A 92 -19.21 16.34 8.56
C GLY A 92 -17.86 15.65 8.63
N GLU A 93 -17.86 14.34 8.50
CA GLU A 93 -16.69 13.47 8.56
C GLU A 93 -16.45 12.81 7.19
N TRP A 94 -15.21 12.42 6.93
CA TRP A 94 -14.84 11.69 5.73
C TRP A 94 -13.98 10.46 6.05
N ASP A 95 -14.05 9.47 5.18
CA ASP A 95 -13.18 8.29 5.23
C ASP A 95 -12.79 7.84 3.80
N LEU A 96 -11.65 7.16 3.70
CA LEU A 96 -11.09 6.72 2.44
C LEU A 96 -10.77 5.22 2.49
N THR A 97 -11.31 4.50 1.52
CA THR A 97 -10.95 3.10 1.28
C THR A 97 -10.25 3.02 -0.08
N SER A 98 -9.12 2.32 -0.16
CA SER A 98 -8.41 2.16 -1.42
C SER A 98 -8.01 0.72 -1.72
N PHE A 99 -7.90 0.42 -3.02
CA PHE A 99 -7.31 -0.78 -3.56
C PHE A 99 -6.33 -0.39 -4.66
N GLY A 100 -5.07 -0.80 -4.54
CA GLY A 100 -4.01 -0.48 -5.49
C GLY A 100 -3.28 -1.71 -6.01
N VAL A 101 -2.79 -1.60 -7.25
CA VAL A 101 -1.85 -2.57 -7.86
C VAL A 101 -0.67 -1.80 -8.43
N TYR A 102 0.53 -2.21 -8.06
CA TYR A 102 1.77 -1.48 -8.35
C TYR A 102 2.85 -2.39 -8.91
N ALA A 103 3.69 -1.83 -9.77
CA ALA A 103 5.05 -2.30 -9.97
C ALA A 103 5.93 -1.65 -8.91
N ALA A 104 6.57 -2.45 -8.07
CA ALA A 104 7.42 -1.98 -6.98
C ALA A 104 8.87 -2.40 -7.21
N TYR A 105 9.77 -1.45 -7.21
CA TYR A 105 11.21 -1.66 -7.32
C TYR A 105 11.90 -1.35 -6.00
N ARG A 106 12.76 -2.27 -5.53
CA ARG A 106 13.58 -2.11 -4.33
C ARG A 106 15.04 -2.16 -4.71
N HIS A 107 15.75 -1.04 -4.47
CA HIS A 107 17.17 -0.91 -4.73
C HIS A 107 17.97 -1.05 -3.43
N PRO A 108 18.82 -2.10 -3.26
CA PRO A 108 19.62 -2.26 -2.07
C PRO A 108 20.69 -1.18 -1.98
N LEU A 109 20.78 -0.48 -0.86
CA LEU A 109 21.87 0.45 -0.53
C LEU A 109 22.96 -0.26 0.27
N THR A 110 22.54 -1.16 1.17
CA THR A 110 23.39 -2.02 1.98
C THR A 110 22.73 -3.40 2.11
N ASP A 111 23.33 -4.30 2.87
CA ASP A 111 22.71 -5.60 3.17
C ASP A 111 21.39 -5.48 3.92
N TYR A 112 21.20 -4.39 4.66
CA TYR A 112 20.04 -4.17 5.53
C TYR A 112 19.10 -3.09 5.01
N PHE A 113 19.59 -2.07 4.29
CA PHE A 113 18.79 -0.94 3.84
C PHE A 113 18.55 -0.96 2.33
N TYR A 114 17.37 -0.54 1.92
CA TYR A 114 17.01 -0.37 0.52
C TYR A 114 16.10 0.86 0.32
N LEU A 115 16.13 1.40 -0.88
CA LEU A 115 15.12 2.36 -1.35
C LEU A 115 14.03 1.61 -2.10
N LYS A 116 12.79 2.09 -2.00
CA LYS A 116 11.63 1.58 -2.71
C LYS A 116 11.07 2.68 -3.60
N GLY A 117 10.74 2.32 -4.84
CA GLY A 117 9.89 3.10 -5.71
C GLY A 117 8.73 2.24 -6.16
N LYS A 118 7.52 2.79 -6.25
CA LYS A 118 6.36 2.09 -6.82
C LYS A 118 5.58 3.01 -7.76
N LEU A 119 4.97 2.40 -8.77
CA LEU A 119 4.09 3.06 -9.72
C LEU A 119 2.96 2.10 -10.08
N GLY A 120 1.72 2.59 -10.12
CA GLY A 120 0.58 1.73 -10.40
C GLY A 120 -0.72 2.47 -10.53
N LEU A 121 -1.79 1.72 -10.40
CA LEU A 121 -3.16 2.21 -10.41
C LEU A 121 -3.78 1.95 -9.03
N VAL A 122 -4.48 2.93 -8.53
CA VAL A 122 -5.28 2.85 -7.31
C VAL A 122 -6.72 3.19 -7.64
N ARG A 123 -7.63 2.38 -7.12
CA ARG A 123 -9.05 2.70 -7.04
C ARG A 123 -9.34 3.07 -5.60
N TYR A 124 -9.90 4.25 -5.38
CA TYR A 124 -10.27 4.70 -4.05
C TYR A 124 -11.72 5.17 -4.01
N ASP A 125 -12.30 5.03 -2.85
CA ASP A 125 -13.68 5.41 -2.53
C ASP A 125 -13.62 6.41 -1.39
N LEU A 126 -14.09 7.63 -1.66
CA LEU A 126 -14.18 8.71 -0.68
C LEU A 126 -15.64 8.80 -0.21
N ASP A 127 -15.88 8.41 1.03
CA ASP A 127 -17.19 8.53 1.66
C ASP A 127 -17.23 9.77 2.56
N THR A 128 -18.23 10.61 2.36
CA THR A 128 -18.50 11.77 3.22
C THR A 128 -19.89 11.61 3.86
N THR A 129 -20.05 12.02 5.11
CA THR A 129 -21.34 11.92 5.82
C THR A 129 -22.36 12.97 5.40
N VAL A 130 -22.00 13.86 4.48
CA VAL A 130 -22.88 14.96 4.03
C VAL A 130 -23.80 14.49 2.92
N ALA A 131 -25.11 14.67 3.11
CA ALA A 131 -26.17 14.25 2.20
C ALA A 131 -26.15 14.89 0.80
N SER A 132 -25.23 15.78 0.49
CA SER A 132 -25.13 16.49 -0.79
C SER A 132 -23.77 16.42 -1.46
N SER A 133 -22.79 15.72 -0.89
CA SER A 133 -21.49 15.54 -1.54
C SER A 133 -21.42 14.18 -2.22
N ASN A 134 -20.93 14.17 -3.44
CA ASN A 134 -20.74 12.98 -4.24
C ASN A 134 -19.76 12.04 -3.54
N SER A 135 -20.23 10.98 -2.93
CA SER A 135 -19.38 9.80 -2.72
C SER A 135 -19.02 9.29 -4.10
N GLY A 136 -17.72 9.35 -4.43
CA GLY A 136 -17.21 8.97 -5.74
C GLY A 136 -16.17 7.89 -5.60
N THR A 137 -16.29 6.87 -6.46
CA THR A 137 -15.21 5.93 -6.68
C THR A 137 -14.37 6.45 -7.85
N GLU A 138 -13.09 6.65 -7.62
CA GLU A 138 -12.15 7.12 -8.64
C GLU A 138 -11.04 6.11 -8.87
N THR A 139 -10.47 6.13 -10.08
CA THR A 139 -9.28 5.34 -10.41
C THR A 139 -8.20 6.31 -10.88
N ALA A 140 -7.08 6.30 -10.18
CA ALA A 140 -5.99 7.23 -10.36
C ALA A 140 -4.66 6.51 -10.62
N LEU A 141 -3.72 7.23 -11.22
CA LEU A 141 -2.32 6.85 -11.19
C LEU A 141 -1.79 7.10 -9.78
N ALA A 142 -1.02 6.14 -9.27
CA ALA A 142 -0.38 6.27 -7.97
C ALA A 142 1.12 6.04 -8.10
N ALA A 143 1.89 6.90 -7.47
CA ALA A 143 3.34 6.79 -7.38
C ALA A 143 3.78 6.89 -5.93
N GLY A 144 4.78 6.10 -5.55
CA GLY A 144 5.31 6.13 -4.19
C GLY A 144 6.81 5.96 -4.15
N VAL A 145 7.40 6.55 -3.12
CA VAL A 145 8.81 6.37 -2.77
C VAL A 145 8.92 6.03 -1.30
N GLY A 146 9.93 5.25 -0.94
CA GLY A 146 10.12 4.82 0.43
C GLY A 146 11.52 4.29 0.70
N ALA A 147 11.73 3.93 1.95
CA ALA A 147 12.92 3.23 2.39
C ALA A 147 12.53 2.06 3.29
N GLY A 148 13.33 1.01 3.25
CA GLY A 148 13.09 -0.17 4.05
C GLY A 148 14.34 -0.67 4.76
N TRP A 149 14.10 -1.29 5.90
CA TRP A 149 15.11 -1.94 6.72
C TRP A 149 14.75 -3.41 6.93
N LYS A 150 15.65 -4.31 6.54
CA LYS A 150 15.50 -5.75 6.72
C LYS A 150 15.71 -6.13 8.18
N VAL A 151 14.74 -6.80 8.77
CA VAL A 151 14.73 -7.24 10.17
C VAL A 151 14.37 -8.72 10.21
N GLY A 152 15.38 -9.58 10.33
CA GLY A 152 15.18 -11.02 10.29
C GLY A 152 14.54 -11.49 8.97
N PRO A 153 13.42 -12.24 9.01
CA PRO A 153 12.73 -12.72 7.81
C PRO A 153 11.85 -11.66 7.15
N GLY A 154 11.73 -10.47 7.74
CA GLY A 154 10.85 -9.41 7.26
C GLY A 154 11.59 -8.11 6.99
N SER A 155 10.79 -7.08 6.72
CA SER A 155 11.29 -5.71 6.53
C SER A 155 10.31 -4.69 7.08
N LEU A 156 10.84 -3.64 7.70
CA LEU A 156 10.13 -2.43 8.07
C LEU A 156 10.27 -1.45 6.89
N GLU A 157 9.17 -0.89 6.41
CA GLU A 157 9.14 0.10 5.32
C GLU A 157 8.47 1.39 5.77
N ALA A 158 9.07 2.54 5.45
CA ALA A 158 8.43 3.84 5.49
C ALA A 158 8.22 4.31 4.05
N GLU A 159 7.02 4.80 3.72
CA GLU A 159 6.62 5.09 2.36
C GLU A 159 5.74 6.34 2.29
N ILE A 160 5.93 7.12 1.24
CA ILE A 160 5.05 8.22 0.83
C ILE A 160 4.48 7.84 -0.53
N THR A 161 3.16 7.81 -0.66
CA THR A 161 2.45 7.48 -1.90
C THR A 161 1.48 8.59 -2.24
N THR A 162 1.49 9.07 -3.49
CA THR A 162 0.49 10.01 -4.00
C THR A 162 -0.52 9.26 -4.88
N TYR A 163 -1.80 9.64 -4.78
CA TYR A 163 -2.86 9.23 -5.69
C TYR A 163 -3.24 10.45 -6.52
N GLU A 164 -2.75 10.50 -7.77
CA GLU A 164 -2.73 11.73 -8.57
C GLU A 164 -2.02 12.89 -7.83
N SER A 165 -2.58 14.12 -7.88
CA SER A 165 -1.98 15.29 -7.25
C SER A 165 -2.54 15.60 -5.85
N ASP A 166 -3.68 15.01 -5.48
CA ASP A 166 -4.52 15.57 -4.43
C ASP A 166 -4.54 14.73 -3.14
N VAL A 167 -4.14 13.45 -3.19
CA VAL A 167 -4.12 12.56 -2.03
C VAL A 167 -2.71 12.08 -1.75
N LEU A 168 -2.22 12.34 -0.54
CA LEU A 168 -0.92 11.90 -0.05
C LEU A 168 -1.12 10.90 1.10
N PHE A 169 -0.52 9.73 0.98
CA PHE A 169 -0.50 8.71 2.03
C PHE A 169 0.92 8.50 2.55
N VAL A 170 1.17 8.92 3.80
CA VAL A 170 2.44 8.69 4.51
C VAL A 170 2.25 7.50 5.45
N SER A 171 2.99 6.44 5.26
CA SER A 171 2.77 5.18 5.96
C SER A 171 4.06 4.51 6.45
N VAL A 172 3.91 3.71 7.50
CA VAL A 172 4.92 2.76 7.97
C VAL A 172 4.29 1.37 7.96
N GLY A 173 5.02 0.40 7.46
CA GLY A 173 4.55 -0.98 7.35
C GLY A 173 5.63 -1.99 7.70
N PHE A 174 5.20 -3.21 7.96
CA PHE A 174 6.07 -4.36 8.13
C PHE A 174 5.54 -5.51 7.27
N HIS A 175 6.45 -6.19 6.57
CA HIS A 175 6.12 -7.39 5.82
C HIS A 175 7.09 -8.53 6.13
N MET A 176 6.61 -9.75 5.94
CA MET A 176 7.40 -10.99 6.01
C MET A 176 7.55 -11.58 4.62
N ASN A 177 8.72 -12.16 4.35
CA ASN A 177 9.02 -12.86 3.11
C ASN A 177 8.84 -14.37 3.32
N PHE A 178 8.26 -15.03 2.30
CA PHE A 178 7.96 -16.46 2.30
C PHE A 178 8.61 -17.17 1.11
#